data_703db85a8e8503ffa0c18dd9cbef3039
#
_entry.id   703db85a8e8503ffa0c18dd9cbef3039
#
_cell.length_a   1.000
_cell.length_b   1.000
_cell.length_c   1.000
_cell.angle_alpha   90.00
_cell.angle_beta   90.00
_cell.angle_gamma   90.00
#
_symmetry.space_group_name_H-M   'P 1'
#
loop_
_entity.id
_entity.type
_entity.pdbx_description
1 polymer ?
#
loop_
_entity_poly.entity_id
_entity_poly.type
_entity_poly.pdbx_seq_one_letter_code
_entity_poly.pdbx_strand_id
1 'polypeptide(L)'
;MSEGTDNALLEHFKQEIWSKVPHLEENDGEVKVVNATPLVDLTADFKECAKSVFKINLDDTELKVYGKQDSTLLTGSIKVRPAANIIHDAIVTGKLKSGQTVIEATSGNFGIALGLLSKLGLTVIA
;
A
#
# COMPACT_ATOMS: atom_id res chain seq x y z
N MET A 1 21.09 9.14 10.14
CA MET A 1 21.05 8.60 8.75
C MET A 1 22.26 7.71 8.55
N SER A 2 22.07 6.52 8.02
CA SER A 2 23.18 5.57 7.82
C SER A 2 24.13 6.11 6.73
N GLU A 3 25.44 5.89 6.89
CA GLU A 3 26.41 6.09 5.81
C GLU A 3 25.99 5.23 4.61
N GLY A 4 25.57 5.86 3.53
CA GLY A 4 25.13 5.17 2.31
C GLY A 4 23.73 5.50 1.81
N THR A 5 22.89 6.17 2.62
CA THR A 5 21.54 6.59 2.19
C THR A 5 21.63 7.62 1.06
N ASP A 6 20.91 7.40 -0.04
CA ASP A 6 20.71 8.41 -1.08
C ASP A 6 19.60 9.37 -0.67
N ASN A 7 19.97 10.47 -0.03
CA ASN A 7 19.03 11.44 0.53
C ASN A 7 18.16 12.12 -0.54
N ALA A 8 18.71 12.39 -1.72
CA ALA A 8 17.95 13.00 -2.80
C ALA A 8 16.86 12.06 -3.33
N LEU A 9 17.19 10.78 -3.51
CA LEU A 9 16.23 9.75 -3.89
C LEU A 9 15.17 9.56 -2.79
N LEU A 10 15.59 9.55 -1.51
CA LEU A 10 14.67 9.39 -0.38
C LEU A 10 13.63 10.52 -0.32
N GLU A 11 14.06 11.77 -0.45
CA GLU A 11 13.14 12.91 -0.43
C GLU A 11 12.19 12.89 -1.63
N HIS A 12 12.68 12.57 -2.82
CA HIS A 12 11.84 12.41 -4.01
C HIS A 12 10.83 11.26 -3.83
N PHE A 13 11.26 10.12 -3.29
CA PHE A 13 10.39 9.00 -2.96
C PHE A 13 9.29 9.40 -1.96
N LYS A 14 9.65 10.13 -0.90
CA LYS A 14 8.68 10.60 0.09
C LYS A 14 7.61 11.49 -0.54
N GLN A 15 7.99 12.42 -1.40
CA GLN A 15 7.05 13.32 -2.08
C GLN A 15 6.12 12.59 -3.06
N GLU A 16 6.67 11.72 -3.90
CA GLU A 16 5.94 11.13 -5.02
C GLU A 16 5.13 9.88 -4.63
N ILE A 17 5.61 9.12 -3.67
CA ILE A 17 5.03 7.82 -3.34
C ILE A 17 4.63 7.72 -1.87
N TRP A 18 5.57 7.88 -0.94
CA TRP A 18 5.35 7.62 0.48
C TRP A 18 4.22 8.44 1.08
N SER A 19 4.16 9.73 0.77
CA SER A 19 3.10 10.64 1.24
C SER A 19 1.68 10.25 0.77
N LYS A 20 1.56 9.31 -0.17
CA LYS A 20 0.28 8.88 -0.79
C LYS A 20 -0.08 7.43 -0.46
N VAL A 21 0.79 6.71 0.24
CA VAL A 21 0.61 5.29 0.58
C VAL A 21 0.38 5.16 2.09
N PRO A 22 -0.55 4.29 2.53
CA PRO A 22 -0.72 4.03 3.95
C PRO A 22 0.55 3.46 4.58
N HIS A 23 1.02 4.09 5.63
CA HIS A 23 2.19 3.67 6.40
C HIS A 23 2.01 4.03 7.88
N LEU A 24 2.89 3.51 8.71
CA LEU A 24 2.95 3.86 10.13
C LEU A 24 3.96 4.98 10.34
N GLU A 25 3.56 5.97 11.13
CA GLU A 25 4.46 7.00 11.67
C GLU A 25 4.48 6.87 13.19
N GLU A 26 5.66 6.96 13.76
CA GLU A 26 5.85 7.02 15.21
C GLU A 26 6.33 8.42 15.58
N ASN A 27 5.54 9.09 16.43
CA ASN A 27 5.86 10.40 16.98
C ASN A 27 5.65 10.35 18.50
N ASP A 28 6.69 10.68 19.27
CA ASP A 28 6.65 10.75 20.74
C ASP A 28 6.11 9.47 21.42
N GLY A 29 6.40 8.30 20.83
CA GLY A 29 5.96 6.99 21.33
C GLY A 29 4.51 6.64 20.96
N GLU A 30 3.82 7.48 20.19
CA GLU A 30 2.51 7.18 19.63
C GLU A 30 2.64 6.72 18.18
N VAL A 31 2.04 5.58 17.85
CA VAL A 31 2.02 5.03 16.48
C VAL A 31 0.72 5.40 15.81
N LYS A 32 0.81 6.07 14.67
CA LYS A 32 -0.33 6.52 13.87
C LYS A 32 -0.29 5.93 12.46
N VAL A 33 -1.46 5.52 11.96
CA VAL A 33 -1.63 5.17 10.54
C VAL A 33 -1.87 6.44 9.73
N VAL A 34 -1.00 6.72 8.78
CA VAL A 34 -1.13 7.84 7.85
C VAL A 34 -1.69 7.32 6.52
N ASN A 35 -2.53 8.11 5.85
CA ASN A 35 -3.17 7.78 4.57
C ASN A 35 -3.98 6.47 4.60
N ALA A 36 -4.66 6.19 5.69
CA ALA A 36 -5.53 5.01 5.79
C ALA A 36 -6.60 5.00 4.69
N THR A 37 -6.81 3.84 4.06
CA THR A 37 -7.91 3.68 3.11
C THR A 37 -9.26 3.63 3.84
N PRO A 38 -10.36 4.05 3.19
CA PRO A 38 -11.69 4.01 3.79
C PRO A 38 -12.10 2.62 4.24
N LEU A 39 -12.85 2.55 5.33
CA LEU A 39 -13.53 1.36 5.81
C LEU A 39 -15.02 1.54 5.55
N VAL A 40 -15.59 0.70 4.69
CA VAL A 40 -16.99 0.76 4.27
C VAL A 40 -17.78 -0.30 5.03
N ASP A 41 -18.91 0.09 5.62
CA ASP A 41 -19.85 -0.85 6.23
C ASP A 41 -20.65 -1.57 5.14
N LEU A 42 -20.43 -2.86 5.00
CA LEU A 42 -21.08 -3.76 4.03
C LEU A 42 -22.08 -4.69 4.72
N THR A 43 -22.41 -4.46 5.98
CA THR A 43 -23.22 -5.36 6.79
C THR A 43 -24.60 -5.61 6.18
N ALA A 44 -25.28 -4.58 5.73
CA ALA A 44 -26.61 -4.70 5.12
C ALA A 44 -26.57 -5.49 3.81
N ASP A 45 -25.64 -5.14 2.92
CA ASP A 45 -25.47 -5.82 1.63
C ASP A 45 -25.10 -7.30 1.81
N PHE A 46 -24.24 -7.60 2.79
CA PHE A 46 -23.84 -8.97 3.10
C PHE A 46 -25.03 -9.80 3.62
N LYS A 47 -25.83 -9.25 4.56
CA LYS A 47 -27.02 -9.94 5.09
C LYS A 47 -28.05 -10.18 4.00
N GLU A 48 -28.29 -9.21 3.12
CA GLU A 48 -29.20 -9.37 1.99
C GLU A 48 -28.71 -10.45 1.00
N CYS A 49 -27.42 -10.45 0.67
CA CYS A 49 -26.81 -11.48 -0.17
C CYS A 49 -26.92 -12.86 0.46
N ALA A 50 -26.65 -13.00 1.76
CA ALA A 50 -26.79 -14.27 2.49
C ALA A 50 -28.21 -14.81 2.41
N LYS A 51 -29.19 -13.94 2.57
CA LYS A 51 -30.61 -14.28 2.50
C LYS A 51 -31.08 -14.65 1.09
N SER A 52 -30.73 -13.83 0.10
CA SER A 52 -31.20 -13.99 -1.29
C SER A 52 -30.53 -15.17 -1.99
N VAL A 53 -29.21 -15.32 -1.86
CA VAL A 53 -28.40 -16.31 -2.59
C VAL A 53 -28.31 -17.63 -1.83
N PHE A 54 -27.93 -17.57 -0.55
CA PHE A 54 -27.64 -18.76 0.25
C PHE A 54 -28.82 -19.23 1.12
N LYS A 55 -29.93 -18.48 1.15
CA LYS A 55 -31.13 -18.76 1.98
C LYS A 55 -30.81 -18.79 3.49
N ILE A 56 -29.80 -18.03 3.91
CA ILE A 56 -29.39 -17.91 5.31
C ILE A 56 -29.88 -16.56 5.84
N ASN A 57 -30.73 -16.61 6.89
CA ASN A 57 -31.17 -15.39 7.55
C ASN A 57 -30.19 -15.00 8.66
N LEU A 58 -29.60 -13.80 8.54
CA LEU A 58 -28.68 -13.20 9.50
C LEU A 58 -29.23 -11.90 10.13
N ASP A 59 -30.53 -11.60 9.93
CA ASP A 59 -31.12 -10.32 10.34
C ASP A 59 -30.97 -10.07 11.84
N ASP A 60 -31.18 -11.11 12.65
CA ASP A 60 -31.15 -11.07 14.12
C ASP A 60 -29.72 -11.27 14.70
N THR A 61 -28.70 -11.26 13.87
CA THR A 61 -27.31 -11.43 14.31
C THR A 61 -26.62 -10.10 14.54
N GLU A 62 -25.68 -10.07 15.53
CA GLU A 62 -24.77 -8.91 15.76
C GLU A 62 -23.63 -8.83 14.75
N LEU A 63 -23.65 -9.66 13.70
CA LEU A 63 -22.62 -9.69 12.68
C LEU A 63 -22.42 -8.30 12.04
N LYS A 64 -21.18 -7.87 12.00
CA LYS A 64 -20.72 -6.68 11.28
C LYS A 64 -19.71 -7.08 10.21
N VAL A 65 -19.87 -6.55 9.03
CA VAL A 65 -18.99 -6.79 7.89
C VAL A 65 -18.48 -5.45 7.34
N TYR A 66 -17.17 -5.32 7.28
CA TYR A 66 -16.54 -4.11 6.76
C TYR A 66 -15.60 -4.45 5.62
N GLY A 67 -15.66 -3.66 4.56
CA GLY A 67 -14.74 -3.72 3.43
C GLY A 67 -13.68 -2.63 3.52
N LYS A 68 -12.40 -3.02 3.47
CA LYS A 68 -11.31 -2.06 3.32
C LYS A 68 -11.16 -1.69 1.85
N GLN A 69 -11.37 -0.40 1.53
CA GLN A 69 -11.46 0.06 0.15
C GLN A 69 -10.06 0.33 -0.46
N ASP A 70 -9.26 -0.73 -0.59
CA ASP A 70 -7.89 -0.63 -1.11
C ASP A 70 -7.81 -0.36 -2.62
N SER A 71 -8.93 -0.40 -3.34
CA SER A 71 -9.04 0.08 -4.72
C SER A 71 -8.79 1.58 -4.87
N THR A 72 -8.88 2.35 -3.79
CA THR A 72 -8.56 3.79 -3.78
C THR A 72 -7.06 4.09 -3.65
N LEU A 73 -6.24 3.05 -3.43
CA LEU A 73 -4.79 3.20 -3.36
C LEU A 73 -4.18 3.63 -4.70
N LEU A 74 -3.01 4.23 -4.63
CA LEU A 74 -2.30 4.87 -5.76
C LEU A 74 -2.17 3.98 -7.02
N THR A 75 -2.14 2.65 -6.87
CA THR A 75 -2.10 1.69 -7.99
C THR A 75 -3.38 0.85 -8.09
N GLY A 76 -4.44 1.23 -7.39
CA GLY A 76 -5.72 0.52 -7.39
C GLY A 76 -5.70 -0.83 -6.69
N SER A 77 -4.63 -1.18 -5.99
CA SER A 77 -4.52 -2.46 -5.27
C SER A 77 -3.67 -2.37 -4.00
N ILE A 78 -3.87 -3.35 -3.11
CA ILE A 78 -3.11 -3.50 -1.86
C ILE A 78 -1.58 -3.60 -2.08
N LYS A 79 -1.12 -3.96 -3.29
CA LYS A 79 0.29 -4.25 -3.57
C LYS A 79 1.20 -3.03 -3.52
N VAL A 80 0.65 -1.82 -3.60
CA VAL A 80 1.44 -0.60 -3.39
C VAL A 80 2.01 -0.51 -1.97
N ARG A 81 1.34 -1.08 -0.96
CA ARG A 81 1.81 -1.08 0.44
C ARG A 81 3.14 -1.82 0.59
N PRO A 82 3.24 -3.13 0.26
CA PRO A 82 4.51 -3.84 0.36
C PRO A 82 5.57 -3.27 -0.58
N ALA A 83 5.21 -2.86 -1.81
CA ALA A 83 6.16 -2.25 -2.73
C ALA A 83 6.79 -0.98 -2.14
N ALA A 84 5.99 -0.05 -1.63
CA ALA A 84 6.49 1.18 -1.04
C ALA A 84 7.38 0.92 0.19
N ASN A 85 7.01 -0.02 1.06
CA ASN A 85 7.81 -0.34 2.25
C ASN A 85 9.15 -0.97 1.90
N ILE A 86 9.18 -1.92 0.96
CA ILE A 86 10.42 -2.56 0.49
C ILE A 86 11.37 -1.51 -0.11
N ILE A 87 10.84 -0.62 -0.95
CA ILE A 87 11.63 0.42 -1.60
C ILE A 87 12.12 1.47 -0.58
N HIS A 88 11.26 1.89 0.35
CA HIS A 88 11.66 2.78 1.44
C HIS A 88 12.86 2.20 2.22
N ASP A 89 12.73 0.94 2.67
CA ASP A 89 13.80 0.26 3.39
C ASP A 89 15.08 0.16 2.56
N ALA A 90 14.98 -0.19 1.29
CA ALA A 90 16.12 -0.30 0.40
C ALA A 90 16.86 1.05 0.21
N ILE A 91 16.13 2.17 0.12
CA ILE A 91 16.74 3.51 0.02
C ILE A 91 17.40 3.90 1.36
N VAL A 92 16.69 3.74 2.47
CA VAL A 92 17.18 4.11 3.81
C VAL A 92 18.42 3.32 4.20
N THR A 93 18.46 2.02 3.84
CA THR A 93 19.63 1.16 4.11
C THR A 93 20.76 1.30 3.08
N GLY A 94 20.59 2.17 2.05
CA GLY A 94 21.58 2.38 1.00
C GLY A 94 21.71 1.23 -0.01
N LYS A 95 20.79 0.28 0.01
CA LYS A 95 20.73 -0.83 -0.96
C LYS A 95 20.21 -0.39 -2.32
N LEU A 96 19.39 0.66 -2.35
CA LEU A 96 18.87 1.26 -3.59
C LEU A 96 19.32 2.72 -3.68
N LYS A 97 19.92 3.09 -4.81
CA LYS A 97 20.44 4.42 -5.12
C LYS A 97 19.97 4.90 -6.47
N SER A 98 20.02 6.20 -6.70
CA SER A 98 19.70 6.83 -7.98
C SER A 98 20.43 6.17 -9.15
N GLY A 99 19.71 5.99 -10.25
CA GLY A 99 20.24 5.39 -11.48
C GLY A 99 20.36 3.87 -11.48
N GLN A 100 20.02 3.18 -10.37
CA GLN A 100 20.00 1.72 -10.34
C GLN A 100 18.74 1.13 -10.99
N THR A 101 18.83 -0.15 -11.33
CA THR A 101 17.72 -0.93 -11.87
C THR A 101 17.17 -1.87 -10.81
N VAL A 102 15.86 -1.86 -10.65
CA VAL A 102 15.11 -2.79 -9.80
C VAL A 102 14.60 -3.94 -10.69
N ILE A 103 14.92 -5.17 -10.33
CA ILE A 103 14.50 -6.36 -11.07
C ILE A 103 13.69 -7.23 -10.12
N GLU A 104 12.49 -7.63 -10.55
CA GLU A 104 11.60 -8.46 -9.75
C GLU A 104 10.78 -9.41 -10.63
N ALA A 105 10.78 -10.70 -10.29
CA ALA A 105 9.91 -11.68 -10.92
C ALA A 105 8.51 -11.58 -10.31
N THR A 106 7.62 -10.88 -10.98
CA THR A 106 6.27 -10.62 -10.48
C THR A 106 5.21 -10.85 -11.55
N SER A 107 3.99 -11.08 -11.11
CA SER A 107 2.81 -11.11 -11.97
C SER A 107 1.77 -10.09 -11.49
N GLY A 108 1.30 -9.23 -12.39
CA GLY A 108 0.16 -8.34 -12.13
C GLY A 108 0.46 -7.19 -11.16
N ASN A 109 -0.35 -7.05 -10.12
CA ASN A 109 -0.45 -5.83 -9.31
C ASN A 109 0.83 -5.41 -8.58
N PHE A 110 1.73 -6.33 -8.22
CA PHE A 110 2.99 -5.95 -7.59
C PHE A 110 3.95 -5.30 -8.60
N GLY A 111 4.01 -5.83 -9.82
CA GLY A 111 4.76 -5.20 -10.93
C GLY A 111 4.22 -3.81 -11.27
N ILE A 112 2.88 -3.63 -11.29
CA ILE A 112 2.26 -2.32 -11.46
C ILE A 112 2.68 -1.36 -10.34
N ALA A 113 2.72 -1.85 -9.10
CA ALA A 113 3.15 -1.03 -7.95
C ALA A 113 4.63 -0.64 -8.05
N LEU A 114 5.51 -1.55 -8.48
CA LEU A 114 6.92 -1.24 -8.74
C LEU A 114 7.09 -0.24 -9.89
N GLY A 115 6.19 -0.24 -10.88
CA GLY A 115 6.18 0.72 -11.98
C GLY A 115 6.13 2.18 -11.53
N LEU A 116 5.64 2.47 -10.30
CA LEU A 116 5.71 3.83 -9.72
C LEU A 116 7.15 4.34 -9.56
N LEU A 117 8.12 3.44 -9.45
CA LEU A 117 9.53 3.81 -9.29
C LEU A 117 10.09 4.54 -10.51
N SER A 118 9.45 4.40 -11.68
CA SER A 118 9.81 5.15 -12.88
C SER A 118 9.70 6.67 -12.67
N LYS A 119 8.80 7.11 -11.77
CA LYS A 119 8.67 8.53 -11.36
C LYS A 119 9.90 9.05 -10.63
N LEU A 120 10.71 8.16 -10.08
CA LEU A 120 11.96 8.48 -9.38
C LEU A 120 13.19 8.41 -10.29
N GLY A 121 12.99 8.20 -11.60
CA GLY A 121 14.09 7.99 -12.55
C GLY A 121 14.78 6.63 -12.42
N LEU A 122 14.18 5.67 -11.72
CA LEU A 122 14.66 4.30 -11.61
C LEU A 122 14.15 3.45 -12.77
N THR A 123 14.97 2.53 -13.24
CA THR A 123 14.55 1.51 -14.21
C THR A 123 13.94 0.32 -13.46
N VAL A 124 12.79 -0.17 -13.92
CA VAL A 124 12.16 -1.37 -13.38
C VAL A 124 12.02 -2.42 -14.47
N ILE A 125 12.43 -3.64 -14.17
CA ILE A 125 12.25 -4.83 -15.00
C ILE A 125 11.40 -5.82 -14.20
N ALA A 126 10.20 -6.13 -14.68
CA ALA A 126 9.23 -7.00 -14.03
C ALA A 126 8.76 -8.13 -14.96
#